data_513c74e886737605d46998456c551b8e
#
_entry.id   513c74e886737605d46998456c551b8e
#
_cell.length_a   1.000
_cell.length_b   1.000
_cell.length_c   1.000
_cell.angle_alpha   90.00
_cell.angle_beta   90.00
_cell.angle_gamma   90.00
#
_symmetry.space_group_name_H-M   'P 1'
#
loop_
_entity.id
_entity.type
_entity.pdbx_description
1 polymer ?
#
loop_
_entity_poly.entity_id
_entity_poly.type
_entity_poly.pdbx_seq_one_letter_code
_entity_poly.pdbx_strand_id
1 'polypeptide(L)'
;MDNSQVITTNQNQNNEEIEIDLREIFGVLLSRWVLIVAVGLICAVAAGIFTKLCITPMYQSTTKIYVLSKGDAGSSSSVSQALTSITDMQLGSQILTDYQEMITCDPVMEKVIKNLELDLKNEELAAMLSINNPTNTRILELTVTNKDPYIAKEIADEVAKVSIEYCAGIMNVEPSNVFQYAKASKEKSSPNTMKNILIALFVGVIVVSAIIVVRYLLDDTIQSQEDVEKYLGLNTLGLIPIEEGAMNQMKKDKKKRNKELRG
;
A
#
# COMPACT_ATOMS: atom_id res chain seq x y z
N MET A 1 -8.83 48.24 65.15
CA MET A 1 -7.70 48.18 64.23
C MET A 1 -7.30 46.75 64.20
N ASP A 2 -7.89 46.00 63.29
CA ASP A 2 -7.76 44.56 63.23
C ASP A 2 -7.22 44.20 61.85
N ASN A 3 -6.03 43.60 61.85
CA ASN A 3 -5.26 43.34 60.65
C ASN A 3 -5.32 41.81 60.35
N SER A 4 -6.44 41.37 59.83
CA SER A 4 -6.64 39.98 59.43
C SER A 4 -5.92 39.70 58.11
N GLN A 5 -4.74 39.14 58.21
CA GLN A 5 -4.03 38.58 57.06
C GLN A 5 -4.72 37.27 56.58
N VAL A 6 -5.35 37.37 55.46
CA VAL A 6 -5.89 36.20 54.75
C VAL A 6 -4.71 35.44 54.13
N ILE A 7 -4.39 34.32 54.69
CA ILE A 7 -3.45 33.34 54.10
C ILE A 7 -4.18 32.63 52.98
N THR A 8 -3.94 33.06 51.74
CA THR A 8 -4.38 32.34 50.54
C THR A 8 -3.44 31.12 50.36
N THR A 9 -3.90 29.98 50.83
CA THR A 9 -3.26 28.70 50.51
C THR A 9 -3.51 28.41 49.01
N ASN A 10 -2.52 28.71 48.19
CA ASN A 10 -2.46 28.20 46.84
C ASN A 10 -2.26 26.68 46.91
N GLN A 11 -3.35 25.92 46.82
CA GLN A 11 -3.30 24.54 46.44
C GLN A 11 -2.96 24.49 44.94
N ASN A 12 -1.66 24.47 44.64
CA ASN A 12 -1.19 23.96 43.35
C ASN A 12 -1.57 22.47 43.32
N GLN A 13 -2.71 22.15 42.72
CA GLN A 13 -2.94 20.82 42.21
C GLN A 13 -1.90 20.60 41.12
N ASN A 14 -0.81 19.96 41.49
CA ASN A 14 0.11 19.33 40.58
C ASN A 14 -0.73 18.27 39.81
N ASN A 15 -1.32 18.65 38.67
CA ASN A 15 -1.60 17.71 37.66
C ASN A 15 -0.23 17.16 37.26
N GLU A 16 0.06 15.96 37.68
CA GLU A 16 1.18 15.18 37.18
C GLU A 16 0.90 14.90 35.69
N GLU A 17 1.20 15.90 34.87
CA GLU A 17 1.34 15.70 33.47
C GLU A 17 2.50 14.73 33.30
N ILE A 18 2.22 13.51 32.87
CA ILE A 18 3.24 12.53 32.48
C ILE A 18 3.95 13.14 31.28
N GLU A 19 5.00 13.91 31.52
CA GLU A 19 5.87 14.42 30.45
C GLU A 19 6.59 13.20 29.85
N ILE A 20 6.05 12.70 28.75
CA ILE A 20 6.68 11.62 27.98
C ILE A 20 7.88 12.23 27.26
N ASP A 21 9.08 11.99 27.76
CA ASP A 21 10.31 12.46 27.12
C ASP A 21 10.57 11.62 25.85
N LEU A 22 10.26 12.23 24.70
CA LEU A 22 10.49 11.62 23.38
C LEU A 22 11.95 11.22 23.16
N ARG A 23 12.88 11.88 23.83
CA ARG A 23 14.31 11.59 23.74
C ARG A 23 14.67 10.27 24.43
N GLU A 24 14.04 9.98 25.57
CA GLU A 24 14.19 8.70 26.25
C GLU A 24 13.62 7.55 25.44
N ILE A 25 12.42 7.70 24.87
CA ILE A 25 11.81 6.69 24.01
C ILE A 25 12.72 6.39 22.83
N PHE A 26 13.30 7.43 22.20
CA PHE A 26 14.23 7.24 21.09
C PHE A 26 15.52 6.53 21.54
N GLY A 27 16.03 6.82 22.74
CA GLY A 27 17.16 6.12 23.33
C GLY A 27 16.90 4.63 23.55
N VAL A 28 15.72 4.27 24.07
CA VAL A 28 15.29 2.88 24.26
C VAL A 28 15.16 2.15 22.93
N LEU A 29 14.59 2.80 21.91
CA LEU A 29 14.50 2.24 20.56
C LEU A 29 15.87 1.97 19.96
N LEU A 30 16.80 2.93 20.07
CA LEU A 30 18.18 2.77 19.60
C LEU A 30 18.94 1.69 20.39
N SER A 31 18.71 1.55 21.68
CA SER A 31 19.33 0.48 22.48
C SER A 31 18.90 -0.92 22.04
N ARG A 32 17.72 -1.06 21.46
CA ARG A 32 17.15 -2.35 21.01
C ARG A 32 17.02 -2.50 19.49
N TRP A 33 17.76 -1.67 18.74
CA TRP A 33 17.68 -1.64 17.27
C TRP A 33 17.93 -3.00 16.61
N VAL A 34 18.85 -3.82 17.18
CA VAL A 34 19.15 -5.17 16.66
C VAL A 34 17.92 -6.08 16.73
N LEU A 35 17.14 -5.98 17.83
CA LEU A 35 15.90 -6.76 17.98
C LEU A 35 14.85 -6.31 16.97
N ILE A 36 14.71 -5.00 16.78
CA ILE A 36 13.75 -4.42 15.82
C ILE A 36 14.06 -4.90 14.41
N VAL A 37 15.33 -4.80 14.01
CA VAL A 37 15.79 -5.24 12.68
C VAL A 37 15.62 -6.76 12.51
N ALA A 38 15.98 -7.55 13.52
CA ALA A 38 15.85 -9.01 13.45
C ALA A 38 14.40 -9.45 13.26
N VAL A 39 13.45 -8.88 14.03
CA VAL A 39 12.03 -9.22 13.89
C VAL A 39 11.47 -8.69 12.58
N GLY A 40 11.84 -7.48 12.15
CA GLY A 40 11.45 -6.94 10.85
C GLY A 40 11.89 -7.87 9.70
N LEU A 41 13.10 -8.41 9.78
CA LEU A 41 13.65 -9.33 8.78
C LEU A 41 12.91 -10.69 8.80
N ILE A 42 12.55 -11.20 9.98
CA ILE A 42 11.74 -12.42 10.11
C ILE A 42 10.36 -12.21 9.47
N CYS A 43 9.71 -11.07 9.73
CA CYS A 43 8.42 -10.71 9.10
C CYS A 43 8.54 -10.60 7.58
N ALA A 44 9.63 -10.02 7.06
CA ALA A 44 9.88 -9.89 5.63
C ALA A 44 10.05 -11.27 4.96
N VAL A 45 10.80 -12.18 5.59
CA VAL A 45 10.99 -13.55 5.09
C VAL A 45 9.68 -14.34 5.12
N ALA A 46 8.95 -14.26 6.23
CA ALA A 46 7.64 -14.92 6.37
C ALA A 46 6.64 -14.43 5.31
N ALA A 47 6.57 -13.10 5.07
CA ALA A 47 5.74 -12.51 4.03
C ALA A 47 6.16 -12.93 2.62
N GLY A 48 7.45 -13.05 2.35
CA GLY A 48 7.98 -13.52 1.08
C GLY A 48 7.57 -14.97 0.79
N ILE A 49 7.69 -15.85 1.79
CA ILE A 49 7.27 -17.25 1.71
C ILE A 49 5.74 -17.31 1.50
N PHE A 50 4.98 -16.59 2.32
CA PHE A 50 3.52 -16.55 2.22
C PHE A 50 3.05 -16.06 0.84
N THR A 51 3.62 -14.95 0.34
CA THR A 51 3.29 -14.40 -0.97
C THR A 51 3.55 -15.40 -2.09
N LYS A 52 4.64 -16.18 -2.00
CA LYS A 52 5.03 -17.11 -3.05
C LYS A 52 4.23 -18.44 -3.01
N LEU A 53 3.79 -18.89 -1.83
CA LEU A 53 3.06 -20.14 -1.66
C LEU A 53 1.55 -19.99 -1.70
N CYS A 54 1.02 -18.89 -1.12
CA CYS A 54 -0.43 -18.72 -0.93
C CYS A 54 -1.09 -17.89 -2.03
N ILE A 55 -0.35 -17.02 -2.73
CA ILE A 55 -0.94 -16.14 -3.74
C ILE A 55 -0.69 -16.71 -5.14
N THR A 56 -1.76 -16.97 -5.87
CA THR A 56 -1.69 -17.45 -7.26
C THR A 56 -1.10 -16.40 -8.18
N PRO A 57 -0.15 -16.75 -9.06
CA PRO A 57 0.39 -15.81 -10.02
C PRO A 57 -0.68 -15.39 -11.03
N MET A 58 -0.72 -14.10 -11.34
CA MET A 58 -1.59 -13.52 -12.35
C MET A 58 -0.75 -12.93 -13.47
N TYR A 59 -1.25 -13.07 -14.69
CA TYR A 59 -0.62 -12.58 -15.91
C TYR A 59 -1.48 -11.52 -16.53
N GLN A 60 -0.86 -10.52 -17.13
CA GLN A 60 -1.55 -9.45 -17.84
C GLN A 60 -1.25 -9.51 -19.34
N SER A 61 -2.29 -9.33 -20.12
CA SER A 61 -2.18 -9.19 -21.57
C SER A 61 -2.91 -7.93 -22.00
N THR A 62 -2.25 -7.12 -22.81
CA THR A 62 -2.76 -5.80 -23.21
C THR A 62 -2.92 -5.71 -24.71
N THR A 63 -4.14 -5.40 -25.17
CA THR A 63 -4.46 -5.03 -26.53
C THR A 63 -4.67 -3.53 -26.62
N LYS A 64 -4.20 -2.91 -27.70
CA LYS A 64 -4.33 -1.47 -27.93
C LYS A 64 -5.21 -1.17 -29.12
N ILE A 65 -6.22 -0.33 -28.89
CA ILE A 65 -7.16 0.14 -29.91
C ILE A 65 -6.87 1.60 -30.22
N TYR A 66 -6.81 1.94 -31.51
CA TYR A 66 -6.76 3.33 -31.96
C TYR A 66 -8.18 3.79 -32.32
N VAL A 67 -8.69 4.75 -31.57
CA VAL A 67 -10.06 5.26 -31.77
C VAL A 67 -10.05 6.39 -32.79
N LEU A 68 -10.82 6.18 -33.88
CA LEU A 68 -11.02 7.16 -34.95
C LEU A 68 -12.13 8.13 -34.54
N SER A 69 -11.89 9.42 -34.70
CA SER A 69 -12.90 10.46 -34.55
C SER A 69 -13.51 10.81 -35.91
N LYS A 70 -14.82 11.09 -35.93
CA LYS A 70 -15.58 11.44 -37.15
C LYS A 70 -15.02 12.63 -37.96
N GLY A 71 -14.04 13.36 -37.39
CA GLY A 71 -13.37 14.48 -38.06
C GLY A 71 -12.21 14.09 -38.99
N ASP A 72 -11.69 12.86 -38.91
CA ASP A 72 -10.53 12.44 -39.70
C ASP A 72 -10.86 12.07 -41.15
N ALA A 73 -12.13 11.86 -41.47
CA ALA A 73 -12.56 11.34 -42.78
C ALA A 73 -12.88 12.39 -43.85
N GLY A 74 -12.56 13.67 -43.65
CA GLY A 74 -12.86 14.60 -44.75
C GLY A 74 -12.94 16.08 -44.45
N SER A 75 -11.85 16.73 -44.09
CA SER A 75 -11.77 18.18 -44.24
C SER A 75 -10.36 18.64 -44.65
N SER A 76 -10.15 18.58 -45.95
CA SER A 76 -9.19 19.47 -46.62
C SER A 76 -9.80 20.86 -46.77
N SER A 77 -9.78 21.66 -45.71
CA SER A 77 -10.01 23.11 -45.79
C SER A 77 -9.20 23.83 -44.73
N SER A 78 -8.15 24.38 -45.24
CA SER A 78 -7.07 25.11 -44.66
C SER A 78 -7.44 26.55 -44.29
N VAL A 79 -8.24 26.86 -43.29
CA VAL A 79 -8.31 28.25 -42.77
C VAL A 79 -8.71 28.40 -41.29
N SER A 80 -8.87 27.34 -40.49
CA SER A 80 -9.25 27.52 -39.07
C SER A 80 -8.41 26.68 -38.09
N GLN A 81 -7.15 26.45 -38.41
CA GLN A 81 -6.33 25.45 -37.75
C GLN A 81 -5.94 25.69 -36.27
N ALA A 82 -6.11 26.91 -35.73
CA ALA A 82 -5.67 27.22 -34.35
C ALA A 82 -6.78 27.09 -33.29
N LEU A 83 -8.04 27.27 -33.67
CA LEU A 83 -9.18 27.16 -32.76
C LEU A 83 -9.84 25.77 -32.77
N THR A 84 -9.70 25.03 -33.89
CA THR A 84 -10.19 23.66 -34.06
C THR A 84 -9.40 22.67 -33.19
N SER A 85 -8.12 22.87 -32.98
CA SER A 85 -7.26 21.91 -32.28
C SER A 85 -7.60 21.71 -30.79
N ILE A 86 -8.09 22.74 -30.09
CA ILE A 86 -8.48 22.63 -28.66
C ILE A 86 -9.85 21.95 -28.56
N THR A 87 -10.78 22.27 -29.43
CA THR A 87 -12.13 21.69 -29.45
C THR A 87 -12.07 20.25 -29.92
N ASP A 88 -11.25 19.92 -30.92
CA ASP A 88 -11.04 18.54 -31.41
C ASP A 88 -10.37 17.66 -30.34
N MET A 89 -9.46 18.22 -29.55
CA MET A 89 -8.79 17.52 -28.46
C MET A 89 -9.76 17.22 -27.31
N GLN A 90 -10.66 18.15 -27.00
CA GLN A 90 -11.69 18.00 -25.96
C GLN A 90 -12.76 16.98 -26.39
N LEU A 91 -13.23 17.07 -27.64
CA LEU A 91 -14.16 16.09 -28.24
C LEU A 91 -13.53 14.69 -28.33
N GLY A 92 -12.26 14.60 -28.69
CA GLY A 92 -11.52 13.35 -28.70
C GLY A 92 -11.44 12.68 -27.34
N SER A 93 -11.21 13.44 -26.27
CA SER A 93 -11.20 12.94 -24.90
C SER A 93 -12.56 12.41 -24.45
N GLN A 94 -13.64 13.08 -24.82
CA GLN A 94 -14.99 12.65 -24.49
C GLN A 94 -15.38 11.35 -25.21
N ILE A 95 -15.06 11.23 -26.48
CA ILE A 95 -15.27 10.00 -27.26
C ILE A 95 -14.54 8.81 -26.61
N LEU A 96 -13.34 9.01 -26.11
CA LEU A 96 -12.57 7.96 -25.43
C LEU A 96 -13.24 7.52 -24.12
N THR A 97 -13.82 8.46 -23.36
CA THR A 97 -14.59 8.14 -22.15
C THR A 97 -15.85 7.34 -22.50
N ASP A 98 -16.57 7.74 -23.53
CA ASP A 98 -17.75 7.01 -24.03
C ASP A 98 -17.39 5.59 -24.47
N TYR A 99 -16.24 5.42 -25.14
CA TYR A 99 -15.71 4.10 -25.50
C TYR A 99 -15.40 3.25 -24.28
N GLN A 100 -14.79 3.82 -23.23
CA GLN A 100 -14.48 3.09 -22.01
C GLN A 100 -15.74 2.53 -21.33
N GLU A 101 -16.79 3.34 -21.24
CA GLU A 101 -18.08 2.91 -20.69
C GLU A 101 -18.75 1.83 -21.54
N MET A 102 -18.71 1.99 -22.88
CA MET A 102 -19.31 1.01 -23.79
C MET A 102 -18.55 -0.32 -23.83
N ILE A 103 -17.24 -0.33 -23.62
CA ILE A 103 -16.44 -1.56 -23.58
C ILE A 103 -16.84 -2.43 -22.40
N THR A 104 -17.17 -1.82 -21.25
CA THR A 104 -17.53 -2.56 -20.02
C THR A 104 -19.02 -2.88 -19.90
N CYS A 105 -19.84 -2.50 -20.90
CA CYS A 105 -21.27 -2.75 -20.83
C CYS A 105 -21.64 -4.24 -20.98
N ASP A 106 -22.76 -4.65 -20.40
CA ASP A 106 -23.23 -6.03 -20.39
C ASP A 106 -23.31 -6.68 -21.78
N PRO A 107 -23.83 -6.02 -22.83
CA PRO A 107 -23.89 -6.62 -24.18
C PRO A 107 -22.54 -7.01 -24.75
N VAL A 108 -21.49 -6.25 -24.47
CA VAL A 108 -20.13 -6.57 -24.90
C VAL A 108 -19.59 -7.75 -24.10
N MET A 109 -19.74 -7.72 -22.77
CA MET A 109 -19.29 -8.80 -21.89
C MET A 109 -19.96 -10.13 -22.23
N GLU A 110 -21.29 -10.13 -22.40
CA GLU A 110 -22.05 -11.32 -22.76
C GLU A 110 -21.61 -11.90 -24.10
N LYS A 111 -21.38 -11.04 -25.13
CA LYS A 111 -20.93 -11.47 -26.47
C LYS A 111 -19.53 -12.10 -26.39
N VAL A 112 -18.61 -11.53 -25.59
CA VAL A 112 -17.25 -12.08 -25.36
C VAL A 112 -17.32 -13.43 -24.68
N ILE A 113 -18.07 -13.53 -23.58
CA ILE A 113 -18.26 -14.78 -22.81
C ILE A 113 -18.79 -15.88 -23.72
N LYS A 114 -19.79 -15.56 -24.55
CA LYS A 114 -20.38 -16.50 -25.49
C LYS A 114 -19.42 -16.92 -26.60
N ASN A 115 -18.64 -15.99 -27.17
CA ASN A 115 -17.72 -16.26 -28.27
C ASN A 115 -16.52 -17.15 -27.79
N LEU A 116 -16.07 -16.97 -26.56
CA LEU A 116 -14.95 -17.73 -25.98
C LEU A 116 -15.42 -18.91 -25.12
N GLU A 117 -16.73 -19.14 -25.00
CA GLU A 117 -17.33 -20.21 -24.18
C GLU A 117 -16.81 -20.19 -22.74
N LEU A 118 -16.70 -19.00 -22.14
CA LEU A 118 -16.19 -18.83 -20.78
C LEU A 118 -17.27 -19.15 -19.74
N ASP A 119 -16.90 -19.86 -18.69
CA ASP A 119 -17.76 -20.08 -17.51
C ASP A 119 -17.58 -18.93 -16.50
N LEU A 120 -17.95 -17.72 -16.90
CA LEU A 120 -17.82 -16.49 -16.14
C LEU A 120 -19.10 -15.66 -16.23
N LYS A 121 -19.34 -14.85 -15.19
CA LYS A 121 -20.38 -13.81 -15.22
C LYS A 121 -19.83 -12.52 -15.83
N ASN A 122 -20.75 -11.64 -16.31
CA ASN A 122 -20.37 -10.35 -16.86
C ASN A 122 -19.53 -9.52 -15.89
N GLU A 123 -19.90 -9.49 -14.60
CA GLU A 123 -19.19 -8.74 -13.57
C GLU A 123 -17.79 -9.30 -13.31
N GLU A 124 -17.63 -10.63 -13.40
CA GLU A 124 -16.33 -11.28 -13.20
C GLU A 124 -15.38 -10.96 -14.37
N LEU A 125 -15.89 -10.99 -15.59
CA LEU A 125 -15.10 -10.60 -16.77
C LEU A 125 -14.73 -9.10 -16.71
N ALA A 126 -15.68 -8.24 -16.36
CA ALA A 126 -15.43 -6.81 -16.22
C ALA A 126 -14.39 -6.52 -15.11
N ALA A 127 -14.39 -7.27 -14.00
CA ALA A 127 -13.39 -7.14 -12.93
C ALA A 127 -11.97 -7.56 -13.36
N MET A 128 -11.85 -8.43 -14.36
CA MET A 128 -10.55 -8.82 -14.93
C MET A 128 -10.00 -7.80 -15.93
N LEU A 129 -10.86 -6.89 -16.43
CA LEU A 129 -10.53 -5.91 -17.45
C LEU A 129 -10.14 -4.57 -16.81
N SER A 130 -9.04 -4.01 -17.24
CA SER A 130 -8.60 -2.65 -16.93
C SER A 130 -8.41 -1.88 -18.22
N ILE A 131 -9.06 -0.73 -18.31
CA ILE A 131 -8.99 0.14 -19.50
C ILE A 131 -8.21 1.39 -19.10
N ASN A 132 -7.17 1.70 -19.85
CA ASN A 132 -6.35 2.87 -19.64
C ASN A 132 -6.21 3.68 -20.93
N ASN A 133 -6.23 4.99 -20.83
CA ASN A 133 -5.92 5.90 -21.90
C ASN A 133 -4.64 6.65 -21.57
N PRO A 134 -3.53 6.41 -22.27
CA PRO A 134 -2.33 7.22 -22.11
C PRO A 134 -2.61 8.69 -22.42
N THR A 135 -2.15 9.57 -21.56
CA THR A 135 -2.42 11.02 -21.63
C THR A 135 -2.13 11.59 -23.03
N ASN A 136 -3.07 12.37 -23.56
CA ASN A 136 -2.97 13.03 -24.87
C ASN A 136 -2.85 12.07 -26.07
N THR A 137 -3.40 10.87 -25.97
CA THR A 137 -3.45 9.93 -27.09
C THR A 137 -4.88 9.50 -27.40
N ARG A 138 -5.12 9.01 -28.62
CA ARG A 138 -6.37 8.36 -29.03
C ARG A 138 -6.28 6.83 -28.93
N ILE A 139 -5.40 6.34 -28.04
CA ILE A 139 -5.18 4.92 -27.84
C ILE A 139 -5.87 4.49 -26.56
N LEU A 140 -6.67 3.43 -26.62
CA LEU A 140 -7.18 2.72 -25.47
C LEU A 140 -6.38 1.43 -25.27
N GLU A 141 -5.85 1.25 -24.08
CA GLU A 141 -5.15 0.05 -23.66
C GLU A 141 -6.11 -0.83 -22.87
N LEU A 142 -6.48 -1.96 -23.43
CA LEU A 142 -7.32 -2.97 -22.80
C LEU A 142 -6.41 -4.03 -22.19
N THR A 143 -6.32 -4.06 -20.86
CA THR A 143 -5.49 -5.01 -20.13
C THR A 143 -6.36 -6.01 -19.40
N VAL A 144 -6.20 -7.27 -19.70
CA VAL A 144 -6.88 -8.38 -19.02
C VAL A 144 -5.91 -9.09 -18.10
N THR A 145 -6.36 -9.36 -16.87
CA THR A 145 -5.59 -10.06 -15.84
C THR A 145 -6.22 -11.45 -15.61
N ASN A 146 -5.45 -12.52 -15.84
CA ASN A 146 -5.91 -13.89 -15.62
C ASN A 146 -4.76 -14.78 -15.08
N LYS A 147 -5.12 -15.94 -14.55
CA LYS A 147 -4.16 -16.97 -14.10
C LYS A 147 -3.42 -17.62 -15.26
N ASP A 148 -4.06 -17.71 -16.42
CA ASP A 148 -3.48 -18.23 -17.65
C ASP A 148 -3.16 -17.10 -18.61
N PRO A 149 -1.89 -16.94 -19.06
CA PRO A 149 -1.50 -15.88 -19.99
C PRO A 149 -2.10 -16.01 -21.40
N TYR A 150 -2.44 -17.22 -21.82
CA TYR A 150 -3.06 -17.45 -23.12
C TYR A 150 -4.53 -17.05 -23.11
N ILE A 151 -5.25 -17.41 -22.05
CA ILE A 151 -6.65 -16.99 -21.85
C ILE A 151 -6.72 -15.47 -21.69
N ALA A 152 -5.79 -14.86 -20.93
CA ALA A 152 -5.74 -13.40 -20.81
C ALA A 152 -5.56 -12.71 -22.16
N LYS A 153 -4.74 -13.28 -23.04
CA LYS A 153 -4.53 -12.78 -24.40
C LYS A 153 -5.80 -12.91 -25.25
N GLU A 154 -6.42 -14.10 -25.25
CA GLU A 154 -7.63 -14.35 -26.05
C GLU A 154 -8.79 -13.45 -25.63
N ILE A 155 -9.01 -13.28 -24.33
CA ILE A 155 -10.03 -12.37 -23.81
C ILE A 155 -9.72 -10.92 -24.21
N ALA A 156 -8.47 -10.47 -24.08
CA ALA A 156 -8.11 -9.09 -24.43
C ALA A 156 -8.34 -8.79 -25.92
N ASP A 157 -7.98 -9.72 -26.80
CA ASP A 157 -8.15 -9.57 -28.23
C ASP A 157 -9.65 -9.65 -28.64
N GLU A 158 -10.43 -10.56 -28.04
CA GLU A 158 -11.85 -10.68 -28.31
C GLU A 158 -12.66 -9.50 -27.76
N VAL A 159 -12.35 -9.01 -26.54
CA VAL A 159 -12.96 -7.79 -25.99
C VAL A 159 -12.69 -6.62 -26.93
N ALA A 160 -11.46 -6.46 -27.40
CA ALA A 160 -11.14 -5.40 -28.36
C ALA A 160 -11.98 -5.48 -29.63
N LYS A 161 -12.08 -6.67 -30.22
CA LYS A 161 -12.82 -6.91 -31.43
C LYS A 161 -14.32 -6.65 -31.27
N VAL A 162 -14.94 -7.23 -30.25
CA VAL A 162 -16.38 -7.06 -29.95
C VAL A 162 -16.70 -5.61 -29.63
N SER A 163 -15.83 -4.93 -28.88
CA SER A 163 -16.01 -3.53 -28.52
C SER A 163 -15.96 -2.60 -29.72
N ILE A 164 -15.02 -2.81 -30.63
CA ILE A 164 -14.92 -2.04 -31.87
C ILE A 164 -16.20 -2.17 -32.70
N GLU A 165 -16.68 -3.40 -32.86
CA GLU A 165 -17.91 -3.68 -33.65
C GLU A 165 -19.14 -3.04 -32.98
N TYR A 166 -19.25 -3.17 -31.65
CA TYR A 166 -20.37 -2.64 -30.88
C TYR A 166 -20.40 -1.11 -30.87
N CYS A 167 -19.25 -0.47 -30.58
CA CYS A 167 -19.15 0.98 -30.56
C CYS A 167 -19.41 1.59 -31.96
N ALA A 168 -18.87 0.98 -33.02
CA ALA A 168 -19.12 1.42 -34.39
C ALA A 168 -20.61 1.38 -34.76
N GLY A 169 -21.32 0.32 -34.33
CA GLY A 169 -22.75 0.17 -34.52
C GLY A 169 -23.59 1.22 -33.80
N ILE A 170 -23.27 1.52 -32.54
CA ILE A 170 -24.02 2.50 -31.74
C ILE A 170 -23.73 3.93 -32.19
N MET A 171 -22.45 4.26 -32.33
CA MET A 171 -22.03 5.63 -32.66
C MET A 171 -22.20 5.97 -34.14
N ASN A 172 -22.53 4.97 -34.98
CA ASN A 172 -22.64 5.10 -36.43
C ASN A 172 -21.39 5.78 -37.04
N VAL A 173 -20.22 5.29 -36.64
CA VAL A 173 -18.91 5.72 -37.11
C VAL A 173 -18.17 4.55 -37.77
N GLU A 174 -17.09 4.85 -38.49
CA GLU A 174 -16.19 3.81 -38.96
C GLU A 174 -15.57 3.01 -37.80
N PRO A 175 -15.43 1.68 -37.95
CA PRO A 175 -14.84 0.86 -36.91
C PRO A 175 -13.42 1.30 -36.61
N SER A 176 -13.10 1.42 -35.32
CA SER A 176 -11.74 1.65 -34.83
C SER A 176 -10.83 0.49 -35.23
N ASN A 177 -9.53 0.71 -35.19
CA ASN A 177 -8.57 -0.31 -35.59
C ASN A 177 -7.79 -0.83 -34.37
N VAL A 178 -7.53 -2.15 -34.34
CA VAL A 178 -6.60 -2.72 -33.39
C VAL A 178 -5.18 -2.30 -33.80
N PHE A 179 -4.57 -1.46 -32.99
CA PHE A 179 -3.20 -0.99 -33.21
C PHE A 179 -2.17 -2.05 -32.84
N GLN A 180 -2.43 -2.79 -31.74
CA GLN A 180 -1.56 -3.85 -31.28
C GLN A 180 -2.39 -4.93 -30.59
N TYR A 181 -2.22 -6.17 -31.06
CA TYR A 181 -2.81 -7.34 -30.41
C TYR A 181 -2.07 -7.73 -29.14
N ALA A 182 -2.81 -8.35 -28.22
CA ALA A 182 -2.24 -8.83 -26.96
C ALA A 182 -1.16 -9.88 -27.18
N LYS A 183 -0.19 -9.88 -26.31
CA LYS A 183 0.85 -10.92 -26.24
C LYS A 183 0.71 -11.69 -24.94
N ALA A 184 0.74 -13.02 -25.00
CA ALA A 184 0.79 -13.84 -23.80
C ALA A 184 2.09 -13.52 -23.04
N SER A 185 1.94 -12.85 -21.90
CA SER A 185 3.07 -12.48 -21.08
C SER A 185 3.64 -13.69 -20.36
N LYS A 186 4.94 -13.90 -20.46
CA LYS A 186 5.65 -14.91 -19.67
C LYS A 186 6.00 -14.40 -18.25
N GLU A 187 5.91 -13.09 -18.03
CA GLU A 187 6.21 -12.45 -16.78
C GLU A 187 4.95 -12.29 -15.93
N LYS A 188 5.07 -12.63 -14.65
CA LYS A 188 3.99 -12.47 -13.68
C LYS A 188 3.79 -10.99 -13.37
N SER A 189 2.57 -10.50 -13.51
CA SER A 189 2.22 -9.12 -13.14
C SER A 189 1.92 -8.99 -11.64
N SER A 190 1.35 -10.04 -11.03
CA SER A 190 0.99 -10.07 -9.61
C SER A 190 1.22 -11.49 -9.05
N PRO A 191 1.55 -11.62 -7.76
CA PRO A 191 1.87 -10.57 -6.80
C PRO A 191 3.27 -9.97 -7.00
N ASN A 192 3.41 -8.66 -6.74
CA ASN A 192 4.72 -8.05 -6.68
C ASN A 192 5.38 -8.37 -5.35
N THR A 193 6.11 -9.49 -5.31
CA THR A 193 6.74 -10.05 -4.11
C THR A 193 7.61 -9.02 -3.39
N MET A 194 8.33 -8.18 -4.15
CA MET A 194 9.20 -7.15 -3.57
C MET A 194 8.43 -6.09 -2.80
N LYS A 195 7.29 -5.63 -3.33
CA LYS A 195 6.41 -4.67 -2.64
C LYS A 195 5.83 -5.27 -1.36
N ASN A 196 5.38 -6.52 -1.40
CA ASN A 196 4.80 -7.20 -0.24
C ASN A 196 5.83 -7.42 0.87
N ILE A 197 7.06 -7.82 0.52
CA ILE A 197 8.18 -7.96 1.46
C ILE A 197 8.51 -6.62 2.12
N LEU A 198 8.58 -5.54 1.34
CA LEU A 198 8.88 -4.21 1.85
C LEU A 198 7.79 -3.73 2.83
N ILE A 199 6.52 -3.88 2.46
CA ILE A 199 5.38 -3.51 3.31
C ILE A 199 5.43 -4.32 4.62
N ALA A 200 5.65 -5.63 4.55
CA ALA A 200 5.71 -6.49 5.72
C ALA A 200 6.88 -6.13 6.65
N LEU A 201 8.03 -5.76 6.08
CA LEU A 201 9.17 -5.27 6.84
C LEU A 201 8.82 -4.00 7.62
N PHE A 202 8.20 -2.99 6.95
CA PHE A 202 7.80 -1.76 7.62
C PHE A 202 6.76 -1.99 8.72
N VAL A 203 5.74 -2.81 8.44
CA VAL A 203 4.72 -3.16 9.44
C VAL A 203 5.35 -3.90 10.61
N GLY A 204 6.26 -4.84 10.36
CA GLY A 204 6.99 -5.57 11.39
C GLY A 204 7.80 -4.64 12.30
N VAL A 205 8.53 -3.69 11.73
CA VAL A 205 9.29 -2.66 12.46
C VAL A 205 8.37 -1.80 13.33
N ILE A 206 7.25 -1.32 12.78
CA ILE A 206 6.30 -0.47 13.51
C ILE A 206 5.70 -1.24 14.70
N VAL A 207 5.24 -2.47 14.48
CA VAL A 207 4.61 -3.29 15.53
C VAL A 207 5.59 -3.58 16.67
N VAL A 208 6.83 -3.97 16.33
CA VAL A 208 7.85 -4.24 17.36
C VAL A 208 8.23 -2.97 18.11
N SER A 209 8.38 -1.84 17.42
CA SER A 209 8.66 -0.55 18.07
C SER A 209 7.54 -0.16 19.02
N ALA A 210 6.27 -0.33 18.61
CA ALA A 210 5.12 -0.07 19.48
C ALA A 210 5.13 -0.96 20.73
N ILE A 211 5.42 -2.27 20.57
CA ILE A 211 5.51 -3.20 21.71
C ILE A 211 6.63 -2.80 22.68
N ILE A 212 7.79 -2.37 22.16
CA ILE A 212 8.92 -1.91 22.99
C ILE A 212 8.52 -0.66 23.78
N VAL A 213 7.88 0.30 23.13
CA VAL A 213 7.41 1.54 23.77
C VAL A 213 6.36 1.25 24.84
N VAL A 214 5.36 0.41 24.52
CA VAL A 214 4.34 0.02 25.50
C VAL A 214 4.97 -0.69 26.71
N ARG A 215 5.92 -1.59 26.47
CA ARG A 215 6.65 -2.25 27.57
C ARG A 215 7.47 -1.28 28.39
N TYR A 216 8.06 -0.28 27.78
CA TYR A 216 8.81 0.77 28.47
C TYR A 216 7.89 1.63 29.31
N LEU A 217 6.74 2.06 28.81
CA LEU A 217 5.75 2.85 29.57
C LEU A 217 5.08 2.08 30.72
N LEU A 218 5.04 0.73 30.62
CA LEU A 218 4.50 -0.13 31.68
C LEU A 218 5.57 -0.62 32.66
N ASP A 219 6.84 -0.23 32.46
CA ASP A 219 7.95 -0.63 33.32
C ASP A 219 8.18 0.44 34.40
N ASP A 220 7.50 0.32 35.53
CA ASP A 220 7.60 1.23 36.70
C ASP A 220 8.93 1.04 37.46
N THR A 221 9.96 0.46 36.84
CA THR A 221 11.24 0.20 37.49
C THR A 221 12.10 1.46 37.48
N ILE A 222 12.40 1.99 38.63
CA ILE A 222 13.34 3.10 38.83
C ILE A 222 14.73 2.67 38.36
N GLN A 223 15.23 3.28 37.28
CA GLN A 223 16.52 2.92 36.66
C GLN A 223 17.52 4.06 36.66
N SER A 224 17.08 5.31 36.88
CA SER A 224 17.95 6.48 36.89
C SER A 224 17.91 7.22 38.22
N GLN A 225 18.89 8.10 38.47
CA GLN A 225 18.88 9.00 39.63
C GLN A 225 17.74 10.03 39.52
N GLU A 226 17.45 10.46 38.31
CA GLU A 226 16.37 11.40 38.02
C GLU A 226 15.01 10.80 38.37
N ASP A 227 14.83 9.49 38.19
CA ASP A 227 13.61 8.79 38.60
C ASP A 227 13.41 8.80 40.11
N VAL A 228 14.50 8.61 40.87
CA VAL A 228 14.47 8.67 42.38
C VAL A 228 14.05 10.06 42.85
N GLU A 229 14.60 11.10 42.25
CA GLU A 229 14.27 12.48 42.59
C GLU A 229 12.84 12.85 42.18
N LYS A 230 12.43 12.42 41.02
CA LYS A 230 11.09 12.70 40.45
C LYS A 230 9.95 11.94 41.15
N TYR A 231 10.14 10.64 41.43
CA TYR A 231 9.10 9.80 42.03
C TYR A 231 9.11 9.75 43.56
N LEU A 232 10.30 9.89 44.18
CA LEU A 232 10.42 9.81 45.65
C LEU A 232 10.67 11.18 46.31
N GLY A 233 10.92 12.24 45.53
CA GLY A 233 11.22 13.58 46.04
C GLY A 233 12.47 13.63 46.89
N LEU A 234 13.38 12.65 46.74
CA LEU A 234 14.59 12.50 47.56
C LEU A 234 15.82 12.86 46.72
N ASN A 235 16.60 13.83 47.19
CA ASN A 235 17.89 14.14 46.55
C ASN A 235 18.87 12.98 46.76
N THR A 236 19.43 12.48 45.66
CA THR A 236 20.47 11.45 45.67
C THR A 236 21.77 12.00 46.27
N LEU A 237 22.18 11.46 47.41
CA LEU A 237 23.39 11.86 48.11
C LEU A 237 24.70 11.30 47.53
N GLY A 238 24.60 10.25 46.70
CA GLY A 238 25.74 9.64 46.03
C GLY A 238 25.39 8.38 45.26
N LEU A 239 26.18 8.06 44.26
CA LEU A 239 26.06 6.91 43.39
C LEU A 239 27.24 5.97 43.64
N ILE A 240 26.95 4.73 43.98
CA ILE A 240 27.97 3.69 44.10
C ILE A 240 28.00 2.89 42.79
N PRO A 241 28.99 3.09 41.92
CA PRO A 241 29.09 2.34 40.70
C PRO A 241 29.39 0.87 40.99
N ILE A 242 28.56 -0.02 40.43
CA ILE A 242 28.81 -1.46 40.53
C ILE A 242 29.81 -1.83 39.42
N GLU A 243 30.95 -2.40 39.82
CA GLU A 243 31.96 -2.87 38.87
C GLU A 243 31.35 -3.94 37.96
N GLU A 244 31.61 -3.84 36.64
CA GLU A 244 30.99 -4.73 35.60
C GLU A 244 31.25 -6.23 35.92
N GLY A 245 32.35 -6.56 36.57
CA GLY A 245 32.68 -7.91 37.03
C GLY A 245 31.68 -8.47 38.05
N ALA A 246 31.26 -7.62 39.00
CA ALA A 246 30.29 -7.98 40.04
C ALA A 246 28.89 -8.19 39.49
N MET A 247 28.49 -7.41 38.50
CA MET A 247 27.17 -7.55 37.83
C MET A 247 27.04 -8.88 37.04
N ASN A 248 28.13 -9.33 36.44
CA ASN A 248 28.14 -10.61 35.74
C ASN A 248 28.10 -11.82 36.70
N GLN A 249 28.69 -11.69 37.87
CA GLN A 249 28.59 -12.69 38.94
C GLN A 249 27.17 -12.75 39.53
N MET A 250 26.56 -11.60 39.85
CA MET A 250 25.17 -11.56 40.33
C MET A 250 24.16 -12.17 39.34
N LYS A 251 24.33 -11.93 38.04
CA LYS A 251 23.49 -12.54 36.99
C LYS A 251 23.67 -14.05 36.94
N LYS A 252 24.88 -14.57 37.12
CA LYS A 252 25.16 -16.01 37.17
C LYS A 252 24.54 -16.67 38.42
N ASP A 253 24.64 -16.04 39.58
CA ASP A 253 24.08 -16.53 40.83
C ASP A 253 22.55 -16.51 40.85
N LYS A 254 21.93 -15.45 40.29
CA LYS A 254 20.47 -15.38 40.10
C LYS A 254 19.95 -16.44 39.15
N LYS A 255 20.71 -16.79 38.10
CA LYS A 255 20.38 -17.87 37.15
C LYS A 255 20.56 -19.27 37.79
N LYS A 256 21.54 -19.46 38.65
CA LYS A 256 21.72 -20.70 39.43
C LYS A 256 20.57 -20.90 40.42
N ARG A 257 20.25 -19.89 41.23
CA ARG A 257 19.16 -19.94 42.21
C ARG A 257 17.78 -20.20 41.57
N ASN A 258 17.52 -19.59 40.42
CA ASN A 258 16.26 -19.86 39.68
C ASN A 258 16.22 -21.27 39.07
N LYS A 259 17.37 -21.91 38.84
CA LYS A 259 17.44 -23.31 38.37
C LYS A 259 17.24 -24.30 39.52
N GLU A 260 17.71 -23.99 40.71
CA GLU A 260 17.50 -24.80 41.90
C GLU A 260 16.06 -24.73 42.46
N LEU A 261 15.33 -23.64 42.20
CA LEU A 261 13.94 -23.47 42.62
C LEU A 261 12.93 -24.13 41.63
N ARG A 262 13.41 -24.62 40.47
CA ARG A 262 12.57 -25.26 39.44
C ARG A 262 12.85 -26.75 39.26
N GLY A 263 13.76 -27.32 40.01
CA GLY A 263 14.04 -28.76 40.06
C GLY A 263 13.57 -29.34 41.40
#